data_9d3705a66b2de7b7dc0523d390cbe0ae
#
_entry.id   9d3705a66b2de7b7dc0523d390cbe0ae
#
_cell.length_a   1.000
_cell.length_b   1.000
_cell.length_c   1.000
_cell.angle_alpha   90.00
_cell.angle_beta   90.00
_cell.angle_gamma   90.00
#
_symmetry.space_group_name_H-M   'P 1'
#
loop_
_entity.id
_entity.type
_entity.pdbx_description
1 polymer ?
#
loop_
_entity_poly.entity_id
_entity_poly.type
_entity_poly.pdbx_seq_one_letter_code
_entity_poly.pdbx_strand_id
1 'polypeptide(L)'
;MAEVEVVEALLFGDHEAKIAAAEAVIHLTNKQRHKLADNGAIPPIVSMLHAPPDFKSLESAIFALMSLAYGSERNKIRIAKSGAISLLLNLVKSQIHPLIDHVIAALLILSSCSANKSLMAASGAIRVLNESLLENNTTQAKLDIVVTLHNLSTCHQLIPTIVSSSTVSSLIQLINESEKSSKLVEKSMGLLDHIVSSSEIGLKESAIGIRALVEAVEDGSKTCKEYAVGILLLICESSRERYRGMILREGAIPGLLQLSIDGTHRAKRSAKSLLRLLRDCKKVCRSEMSKNVVLEEVMGEIDRGGTEVGTVEKMIARLNSI
;
A
#
# COMPACT_ATOMS: atom_id res chain seq x y z
N MET A 1 0.03 -6.73 38.96
CA MET A 1 0.03 -8.22 38.92
C MET A 1 1.44 -8.71 38.63
N ALA A 2 1.95 -9.69 39.37
CA ALA A 2 3.20 -10.35 39.04
C ALA A 2 3.02 -11.15 37.71
N GLU A 3 4.11 -11.37 36.97
CA GLU A 3 4.05 -12.08 35.66
C GLU A 3 3.38 -13.48 35.78
N VAL A 4 3.58 -14.17 36.89
CA VAL A 4 2.99 -15.49 37.18
C VAL A 4 1.48 -15.39 37.38
N GLU A 5 1.02 -14.40 38.13
CA GLU A 5 -0.41 -14.17 38.39
C GLU A 5 -1.18 -13.86 37.09
N VAL A 6 -0.56 -13.13 36.16
CA VAL A 6 -1.16 -12.84 34.83
C VAL A 6 -1.35 -14.15 34.05
N VAL A 7 -0.34 -15.02 34.01
CA VAL A 7 -0.44 -16.30 33.29
C VAL A 7 -1.49 -17.21 33.92
N GLU A 8 -1.51 -17.31 35.26
CA GLU A 8 -2.50 -18.11 35.98
C GLU A 8 -3.93 -17.61 35.75
N ALA A 9 -4.13 -16.29 35.79
CA ALA A 9 -5.43 -15.69 35.51
C ALA A 9 -5.87 -15.93 34.05
N LEU A 10 -4.96 -15.89 33.08
CA LEU A 10 -5.25 -16.18 31.65
C LEU A 10 -5.62 -17.66 31.44
N LEU A 11 -4.97 -18.58 32.17
CA LEU A 11 -5.18 -20.03 32.00
C LEU A 11 -6.41 -20.53 32.77
N PHE A 12 -6.56 -20.10 34.02
CA PHE A 12 -7.49 -20.73 34.99
C PHE A 12 -8.53 -19.74 35.53
N GLY A 13 -8.38 -18.44 35.28
CA GLY A 13 -9.31 -17.41 35.73
C GLY A 13 -10.71 -17.52 35.06
N ASP A 14 -11.67 -16.95 35.70
CA ASP A 14 -12.99 -16.72 35.10
C ASP A 14 -12.91 -15.67 33.99
N HIS A 15 -14.06 -15.37 33.38
CA HIS A 15 -14.14 -14.44 32.26
C HIS A 15 -13.57 -13.06 32.58
N GLU A 16 -13.96 -12.47 33.71
CA GLU A 16 -13.50 -11.14 34.13
C GLU A 16 -11.99 -11.14 34.48
N ALA A 17 -11.51 -12.20 35.13
CA ALA A 17 -10.08 -12.33 35.43
C ALA A 17 -9.22 -12.44 34.16
N LYS A 18 -9.70 -13.13 33.11
CA LYS A 18 -9.02 -13.20 31.82
C LYS A 18 -8.94 -11.84 31.12
N ILE A 19 -10.03 -11.07 31.15
CA ILE A 19 -10.06 -9.71 30.60
C ILE A 19 -9.05 -8.82 31.34
N ALA A 20 -9.11 -8.80 32.67
CA ALA A 20 -8.19 -8.00 33.49
C ALA A 20 -6.71 -8.41 33.28
N ALA A 21 -6.44 -9.71 33.12
CA ALA A 21 -5.11 -10.20 32.83
C ALA A 21 -4.63 -9.81 31.43
N ALA A 22 -5.50 -9.85 30.41
CA ALA A 22 -5.18 -9.37 29.06
C ALA A 22 -4.91 -7.85 29.04
N GLU A 23 -5.71 -7.05 29.73
CA GLU A 23 -5.47 -5.61 29.92
C GLU A 23 -4.13 -5.34 30.62
N ALA A 24 -3.76 -6.12 31.61
CA ALA A 24 -2.48 -5.97 32.30
C ALA A 24 -1.27 -6.18 31.37
N VAL A 25 -1.38 -7.02 30.34
CA VAL A 25 -0.31 -7.26 29.34
C VAL A 25 0.12 -5.97 28.64
N ILE A 26 -0.81 -5.06 28.42
CA ILE A 26 -0.57 -3.81 27.67
C ILE A 26 0.45 -2.94 28.40
N HIS A 27 0.44 -2.95 29.72
CA HIS A 27 1.28 -2.11 30.57
C HIS A 27 2.65 -2.72 30.92
N LEU A 28 2.93 -3.94 30.44
CA LEU A 28 4.19 -4.62 30.70
C LEU A 28 5.34 -4.06 29.86
N THR A 29 6.55 -4.12 30.43
CA THR A 29 7.80 -3.86 29.71
C THR A 29 8.09 -4.94 28.67
N ASN A 30 8.92 -4.66 27.67
CA ASN A 30 9.30 -5.63 26.64
C ASN A 30 9.88 -6.93 27.26
N LYS A 31 10.71 -6.82 28.32
CA LYS A 31 11.29 -7.98 29.01
C LYS A 31 10.21 -8.86 29.65
N GLN A 32 9.22 -8.24 30.28
CA GLN A 32 8.11 -8.95 30.92
C GLN A 32 7.19 -9.60 29.85
N ARG A 33 6.92 -8.92 28.74
CA ARG A 33 6.15 -9.48 27.61
C ARG A 33 6.81 -10.73 27.03
N HIS A 34 8.15 -10.73 26.89
CA HIS A 34 8.88 -11.92 26.44
C HIS A 34 8.73 -13.09 27.40
N LYS A 35 8.93 -12.86 28.71
CA LYS A 35 8.75 -13.90 29.72
C LYS A 35 7.31 -14.41 29.74
N LEU A 36 6.32 -13.52 29.67
CA LEU A 36 4.91 -13.88 29.66
C LEU A 36 4.58 -14.80 28.47
N ALA A 37 5.08 -14.44 27.27
CA ALA A 37 4.94 -15.27 26.09
C ALA A 37 5.66 -16.63 26.23
N ASP A 38 6.83 -16.66 26.86
CA ASP A 38 7.56 -17.90 27.12
C ASP A 38 6.84 -18.81 28.14
N ASN A 39 6.13 -18.22 29.08
CA ASN A 39 5.31 -18.92 30.08
C ASN A 39 3.91 -19.34 29.56
N GLY A 40 3.64 -19.19 28.25
CA GLY A 40 2.44 -19.74 27.63
C GLY A 40 1.21 -18.85 27.64
N ALA A 41 1.36 -17.52 27.79
CA ALA A 41 0.23 -16.58 27.76
C ALA A 41 -0.47 -16.43 26.39
N ILE A 42 0.22 -16.73 25.27
CA ILE A 42 -0.32 -16.50 23.92
C ILE A 42 -1.55 -17.35 23.61
N PRO A 43 -1.56 -18.70 23.81
CA PRO A 43 -2.72 -19.53 23.48
C PRO A 43 -4.01 -19.11 24.19
N PRO A 44 -4.04 -18.85 25.53
CA PRO A 44 -5.26 -18.42 26.19
C PRO A 44 -5.75 -17.04 25.72
N ILE A 45 -4.87 -16.09 25.39
CA ILE A 45 -5.28 -14.80 24.81
C ILE A 45 -5.87 -15.02 23.41
N VAL A 46 -5.28 -15.87 22.57
CA VAL A 46 -5.83 -16.23 21.26
C VAL A 46 -7.20 -16.90 21.41
N SER A 47 -7.41 -17.74 22.44
CA SER A 47 -8.72 -18.37 22.67
C SER A 47 -9.83 -17.37 23.00
N MET A 48 -9.50 -16.20 23.57
CA MET A 48 -10.48 -15.13 23.81
C MET A 48 -11.04 -14.54 22.52
N LEU A 49 -10.36 -14.68 21.37
CA LEU A 49 -10.88 -14.28 20.06
C LEU A 49 -12.01 -15.19 19.56
N HIS A 50 -12.22 -16.36 20.15
CA HIS A 50 -13.31 -17.31 19.82
C HIS A 50 -14.62 -17.05 20.56
N ALA A 51 -14.59 -16.25 21.62
CA ALA A 51 -15.76 -16.08 22.49
C ALA A 51 -16.96 -15.49 21.72
N PRO A 52 -18.21 -15.81 22.12
CA PRO A 52 -19.36 -15.06 21.62
C PRO A 52 -19.10 -13.58 21.89
N PRO A 53 -19.66 -12.65 21.07
CA PRO A 53 -19.16 -11.29 20.97
C PRO A 53 -19.30 -10.48 22.26
N ASP A 54 -18.43 -10.77 23.22
CA ASP A 54 -18.14 -9.85 24.30
C ASP A 54 -17.07 -8.87 23.80
N PHE A 55 -17.50 -7.68 23.53
CA PHE A 55 -16.67 -6.61 23.02
C PHE A 55 -15.42 -6.38 23.86
N LYS A 56 -15.56 -6.37 25.16
CA LYS A 56 -14.47 -6.09 26.09
C LYS A 56 -13.40 -7.20 26.06
N SER A 57 -13.83 -8.45 25.99
CA SER A 57 -12.92 -9.60 25.86
C SER A 57 -12.16 -9.57 24.54
N LEU A 58 -12.84 -9.32 23.41
CA LEU A 58 -12.20 -9.21 22.10
C LEU A 58 -11.20 -8.05 22.06
N GLU A 59 -11.59 -6.88 22.53
CA GLU A 59 -10.75 -5.68 22.58
C GLU A 59 -9.48 -5.93 23.40
N SER A 60 -9.63 -6.42 24.63
CA SER A 60 -8.52 -6.73 25.53
C SER A 60 -7.57 -7.76 24.91
N ALA A 61 -8.11 -8.81 24.28
CA ALA A 61 -7.32 -9.82 23.60
C ALA A 61 -6.53 -9.26 22.41
N ILE A 62 -7.15 -8.44 21.55
CA ILE A 62 -6.51 -7.82 20.38
C ILE A 62 -5.35 -6.92 20.86
N PHE A 63 -5.57 -6.04 21.84
CA PHE A 63 -4.53 -5.17 22.36
C PHE A 63 -3.40 -5.95 23.06
N ALA A 64 -3.72 -7.01 23.81
CA ALA A 64 -2.71 -7.87 24.40
C ALA A 64 -1.83 -8.55 23.34
N LEU A 65 -2.45 -9.09 22.26
CA LEU A 65 -1.70 -9.70 21.15
C LEU A 65 -0.82 -8.69 20.42
N MET A 66 -1.34 -7.49 20.14
CA MET A 66 -0.55 -6.41 19.54
C MET A 66 0.64 -6.03 20.40
N SER A 67 0.41 -5.92 21.72
CA SER A 67 1.44 -5.59 22.70
C SER A 67 2.53 -6.67 22.77
N LEU A 68 2.16 -7.96 22.79
CA LEU A 68 3.09 -9.08 22.77
C LEU A 68 3.88 -9.19 21.45
N ALA A 69 3.24 -8.85 20.32
CA ALA A 69 3.85 -8.90 18.99
C ALA A 69 4.83 -7.75 18.75
N TYR A 70 4.58 -6.57 19.37
CA TYR A 70 5.35 -5.38 19.12
C TYR A 70 6.83 -5.57 19.47
N GLY A 71 7.72 -5.30 18.51
CA GLY A 71 9.17 -5.42 18.68
C GLY A 71 9.70 -6.86 18.83
N SER A 72 8.87 -7.91 18.66
CA SER A 72 9.27 -9.30 18.87
C SER A 72 8.87 -10.22 17.72
N GLU A 73 9.80 -10.51 16.82
CA GLU A 73 9.61 -11.48 15.73
C GLU A 73 9.21 -12.87 16.26
N ARG A 74 9.83 -13.31 17.39
CA ARG A 74 9.53 -14.59 18.04
C ARG A 74 8.06 -14.67 18.48
N ASN A 75 7.54 -13.61 19.09
CA ASN A 75 6.14 -13.58 19.53
C ASN A 75 5.18 -13.48 18.34
N LYS A 76 5.49 -12.69 17.29
CA LYS A 76 4.69 -12.67 16.06
C LYS A 76 4.51 -14.06 15.45
N ILE A 77 5.61 -14.86 15.41
CA ILE A 77 5.56 -16.24 14.91
C ILE A 77 4.69 -17.13 15.81
N ARG A 78 4.82 -17.02 17.14
CA ARG A 78 4.03 -17.81 18.09
C ARG A 78 2.54 -17.48 18.00
N ILE A 79 2.20 -16.19 17.95
CA ILE A 79 0.81 -15.72 17.80
C ILE A 79 0.21 -16.26 16.48
N ALA A 80 0.94 -16.19 15.39
CA ALA A 80 0.51 -16.74 14.11
C ALA A 80 0.28 -18.26 14.17
N LYS A 81 1.23 -19.00 14.76
CA LYS A 81 1.14 -20.47 14.94
C LYS A 81 0.00 -20.89 15.87
N SER A 82 -0.40 -20.04 16.82
CA SER A 82 -1.56 -20.32 17.70
C SER A 82 -2.92 -20.10 17.01
N GLY A 83 -2.95 -19.82 15.69
CA GLY A 83 -4.19 -19.70 14.93
C GLY A 83 -4.80 -18.29 14.93
N ALA A 84 -4.15 -17.29 15.52
CA ALA A 84 -4.67 -15.93 15.63
C ALA A 84 -5.02 -15.30 14.27
N ILE A 85 -4.24 -15.59 13.21
CA ILE A 85 -4.46 -15.01 11.86
C ILE A 85 -5.86 -15.35 11.35
N SER A 86 -6.26 -16.61 11.39
CA SER A 86 -7.57 -17.05 10.90
C SER A 86 -8.72 -16.42 11.68
N LEU A 87 -8.57 -16.28 13.00
CA LEU A 87 -9.55 -15.66 13.88
C LEU A 87 -9.68 -14.16 13.59
N LEU A 88 -8.56 -13.44 13.49
CA LEU A 88 -8.56 -12.02 13.13
C LEU A 88 -9.19 -11.79 11.74
N LEU A 89 -8.90 -12.64 10.74
CA LEU A 89 -9.53 -12.55 9.43
C LEU A 89 -11.05 -12.80 9.48
N ASN A 90 -11.51 -13.69 10.35
CA ASN A 90 -12.96 -13.90 10.56
C ASN A 90 -13.60 -12.66 11.21
N LEU A 91 -12.92 -11.99 12.13
CA LEU A 91 -13.40 -10.73 12.71
C LEU A 91 -13.49 -9.62 11.67
N VAL A 92 -12.50 -9.54 10.73
CA VAL A 92 -12.59 -8.60 9.58
C VAL A 92 -13.83 -8.89 8.75
N LYS A 93 -14.08 -10.16 8.36
CA LYS A 93 -15.26 -10.55 7.58
C LYS A 93 -16.60 -10.26 8.29
N SER A 94 -16.61 -10.37 9.61
CA SER A 94 -17.81 -10.11 10.41
C SER A 94 -18.11 -8.63 10.59
N GLN A 95 -17.26 -7.74 10.10
CA GLN A 95 -17.45 -6.26 10.15
C GLN A 95 -17.79 -5.76 11.56
N ILE A 96 -17.12 -6.28 12.58
CA ILE A 96 -17.41 -5.93 13.98
C ILE A 96 -16.92 -4.50 14.26
N HIS A 97 -17.77 -3.51 14.00
CA HIS A 97 -17.54 -2.16 14.45
C HIS A 97 -17.74 -2.07 15.98
N PRO A 98 -16.88 -1.37 16.74
CA PRO A 98 -15.76 -0.50 16.35
C PRO A 98 -14.39 -1.19 16.32
N LEU A 99 -14.26 -2.52 16.47
CA LEU A 99 -12.97 -3.22 16.63
C LEU A 99 -12.22 -3.45 15.33
N ILE A 100 -12.84 -3.25 14.17
CA ILE A 100 -12.25 -3.59 12.87
C ILE A 100 -10.88 -2.93 12.64
N ASP A 101 -10.73 -1.66 13.02
CA ASP A 101 -9.46 -0.93 12.88
C ASP A 101 -8.35 -1.58 13.69
N HIS A 102 -8.62 -2.01 14.92
CA HIS A 102 -7.66 -2.69 15.78
C HIS A 102 -7.30 -4.09 15.28
N VAL A 103 -8.29 -4.81 14.72
CA VAL A 103 -8.07 -6.13 14.09
C VAL A 103 -7.14 -5.99 12.88
N ILE A 104 -7.37 -5.00 12.03
CA ILE A 104 -6.52 -4.71 10.86
C ILE A 104 -5.10 -4.32 11.32
N ALA A 105 -4.98 -3.48 12.34
CA ALA A 105 -3.69 -3.10 12.92
C ALA A 105 -2.93 -4.33 13.48
N ALA A 106 -3.62 -5.27 14.11
CA ALA A 106 -3.02 -6.52 14.58
C ALA A 106 -2.47 -7.36 13.40
N LEU A 107 -3.24 -7.48 12.31
CA LEU A 107 -2.80 -8.16 11.08
C LEU A 107 -1.59 -7.45 10.45
N LEU A 108 -1.56 -6.11 10.45
CA LEU A 108 -0.40 -5.33 9.99
C LEU A 108 0.86 -5.69 10.79
N ILE A 109 0.78 -5.71 12.12
CA ILE A 109 1.92 -6.07 12.99
C ILE A 109 2.41 -7.48 12.67
N LEU A 110 1.50 -8.45 12.49
CA LEU A 110 1.86 -9.83 12.18
C LEU A 110 2.49 -9.99 10.79
N SER A 111 2.04 -9.19 9.81
CA SER A 111 2.53 -9.21 8.42
C SER A 111 3.98 -8.71 8.28
N SER A 112 4.45 -7.90 9.22
CA SER A 112 5.82 -7.39 9.20
C SER A 112 6.88 -8.49 9.43
N CYS A 113 6.46 -9.65 9.95
CA CYS A 113 7.32 -10.83 10.13
C CYS A 113 7.35 -11.68 8.86
N SER A 114 8.54 -11.89 8.28
CA SER A 114 8.69 -12.66 7.03
C SER A 114 8.18 -14.10 7.15
N ALA A 115 8.39 -14.74 8.32
CA ALA A 115 7.95 -16.11 8.58
C ALA A 115 6.41 -16.26 8.58
N ASN A 116 5.66 -15.19 8.81
CA ASN A 116 4.20 -15.24 8.85
C ASN A 116 3.54 -15.06 7.47
N LYS A 117 4.25 -14.51 6.47
CA LYS A 117 3.65 -14.11 5.18
C LYS A 117 2.98 -15.26 4.45
N SER A 118 3.66 -16.41 4.35
CA SER A 118 3.09 -17.60 3.71
C SER A 118 1.87 -18.14 4.45
N LEU A 119 1.89 -18.14 5.79
CA LEU A 119 0.75 -18.56 6.60
C LEU A 119 -0.44 -17.59 6.45
N MET A 120 -0.19 -16.29 6.44
CA MET A 120 -1.23 -15.27 6.19
C MET A 120 -1.88 -15.46 4.83
N ALA A 121 -1.08 -15.66 3.77
CA ALA A 121 -1.60 -15.91 2.44
C ALA A 121 -2.42 -17.21 2.37
N ALA A 122 -1.92 -18.31 2.96
CA ALA A 122 -2.64 -19.58 3.04
C ALA A 122 -3.97 -19.48 3.82
N SER A 123 -4.03 -18.59 4.81
CA SER A 123 -5.27 -18.28 5.55
C SER A 123 -6.26 -17.40 4.77
N GLY A 124 -5.92 -16.98 3.54
CA GLY A 124 -6.77 -16.15 2.69
C GLY A 124 -6.71 -14.65 3.01
N ALA A 125 -5.67 -14.18 3.70
CA ALA A 125 -5.53 -12.78 4.11
C ALA A 125 -5.59 -11.81 2.93
N ILE A 126 -4.95 -12.14 1.80
CA ILE A 126 -4.88 -11.26 0.62
C ILE A 126 -6.30 -10.94 0.13
N ARG A 127 -7.15 -11.97 -0.03
CA ARG A 127 -8.52 -11.79 -0.51
C ARG A 127 -9.37 -10.99 0.48
N VAL A 128 -9.34 -11.38 1.75
CA VAL A 128 -10.16 -10.72 2.80
C VAL A 128 -9.79 -9.24 2.95
N LEU A 129 -8.49 -8.93 2.96
CA LEU A 129 -8.01 -7.55 3.07
C LEU A 129 -8.35 -6.73 1.83
N ASN A 130 -8.26 -7.32 0.64
CA ASN A 130 -8.62 -6.64 -0.59
C ASN A 130 -10.13 -6.34 -0.67
N GLU A 131 -11.00 -7.28 -0.26
CA GLU A 131 -12.44 -7.06 -0.14
C GLU A 131 -12.73 -5.92 0.85
N SER A 132 -12.08 -5.93 2.02
CA SER A 132 -12.26 -4.92 3.07
C SER A 132 -11.71 -3.53 2.68
N LEU A 133 -10.78 -3.44 1.72
CA LEU A 133 -10.20 -2.17 1.26
C LEU A 133 -11.24 -1.21 0.65
N LEU A 134 -12.24 -1.76 -0.03
CA LEU A 134 -13.31 -1.00 -0.70
C LEU A 134 -14.53 -0.75 0.19
N GLU A 135 -14.56 -1.32 1.39
CA GLU A 135 -15.64 -1.11 2.34
C GLU A 135 -15.55 0.26 3.03
N ASN A 136 -16.59 0.61 3.80
CA ASN A 136 -16.67 1.89 4.51
C ASN A 136 -15.82 1.89 5.80
N ASN A 137 -14.56 1.56 5.66
CA ASN A 137 -13.58 1.59 6.73
C ASN A 137 -12.95 2.98 6.89
N THR A 138 -12.34 3.23 8.06
CA THR A 138 -11.59 4.47 8.30
C THR A 138 -10.40 4.59 7.35
N THR A 139 -9.94 5.81 7.10
CA THR A 139 -8.73 6.06 6.29
C THR A 139 -7.51 5.36 6.89
N GLN A 140 -7.43 5.25 8.23
CA GLN A 140 -6.33 4.55 8.89
C GLN A 140 -6.40 3.04 8.64
N ALA A 141 -7.57 2.42 8.74
CA ALA A 141 -7.75 1.01 8.43
C ALA A 141 -7.38 0.69 6.96
N LYS A 142 -7.83 1.52 6.02
CA LYS A 142 -7.45 1.38 4.60
C LYS A 142 -5.93 1.49 4.40
N LEU A 143 -5.29 2.43 5.10
CA LEU A 143 -3.83 2.57 5.08
C LEU A 143 -3.14 1.31 5.62
N ASP A 144 -3.61 0.78 6.75
CA ASP A 144 -3.04 -0.42 7.37
C ASP A 144 -3.24 -1.67 6.49
N ILE A 145 -4.38 -1.79 5.79
CA ILE A 145 -4.61 -2.82 4.78
C ILE A 145 -3.58 -2.71 3.64
N VAL A 146 -3.41 -1.52 3.07
CA VAL A 146 -2.45 -1.30 1.97
C VAL A 146 -1.03 -1.66 2.40
N VAL A 147 -0.62 -1.26 3.61
CA VAL A 147 0.72 -1.59 4.14
C VAL A 147 0.84 -3.08 4.42
N THR A 148 -0.23 -3.74 4.89
CA THR A 148 -0.25 -5.20 5.08
C THR A 148 -0.08 -5.94 3.76
N LEU A 149 -0.82 -5.55 2.71
CA LEU A 149 -0.68 -6.11 1.37
C LEU A 149 0.73 -5.85 0.79
N HIS A 150 1.31 -4.67 1.05
CA HIS A 150 2.70 -4.37 0.67
C HIS A 150 3.69 -5.30 1.40
N ASN A 151 3.53 -5.50 2.70
CA ASN A 151 4.37 -6.45 3.44
C ASN A 151 4.28 -7.86 2.84
N LEU A 152 3.09 -8.32 2.46
CA LEU A 152 2.90 -9.61 1.81
C LEU A 152 3.55 -9.66 0.43
N SER A 153 3.46 -8.59 -0.37
CA SER A 153 4.01 -8.50 -1.72
C SER A 153 5.54 -8.60 -1.77
N THR A 154 6.25 -8.27 -0.69
CA THR A 154 7.71 -8.46 -0.62
C THR A 154 8.13 -9.95 -0.65
N CYS A 155 7.19 -10.87 -0.51
CA CYS A 155 7.39 -12.29 -0.83
C CYS A 155 6.98 -12.53 -2.28
N HIS A 156 7.95 -12.64 -3.19
CA HIS A 156 7.70 -12.77 -4.64
C HIS A 156 6.75 -13.90 -5.01
N GLN A 157 6.73 -14.98 -4.23
CA GLN A 157 5.83 -16.11 -4.44
C GLN A 157 4.35 -15.74 -4.27
N LEU A 158 4.04 -14.64 -3.57
CA LEU A 158 2.68 -14.17 -3.33
C LEU A 158 2.19 -13.16 -4.38
N ILE A 159 3.06 -12.63 -5.23
CA ILE A 159 2.68 -11.65 -6.27
C ILE A 159 1.57 -12.18 -7.18
N PRO A 160 1.62 -13.42 -7.72
CA PRO A 160 0.53 -13.94 -8.54
C PRO A 160 -0.81 -13.97 -7.80
N THR A 161 -0.82 -14.34 -6.52
CA THR A 161 -2.03 -14.35 -5.69
C THR A 161 -2.58 -12.96 -5.45
N ILE A 162 -1.70 -11.96 -5.24
CA ILE A 162 -2.09 -10.56 -5.05
C ILE A 162 -2.73 -10.02 -6.34
N VAL A 163 -2.14 -10.27 -7.48
CA VAL A 163 -2.68 -9.84 -8.78
C VAL A 163 -4.02 -10.53 -9.06
N SER A 164 -4.10 -11.85 -8.91
CA SER A 164 -5.35 -12.60 -9.15
C SER A 164 -6.51 -12.23 -8.22
N SER A 165 -6.23 -11.56 -7.11
CA SER A 165 -7.24 -11.06 -6.17
C SER A 165 -7.84 -9.69 -6.55
N SER A 166 -7.61 -9.20 -7.76
CA SER A 166 -8.06 -7.88 -8.23
C SER A 166 -7.49 -6.69 -7.42
N THR A 167 -6.39 -6.90 -6.72
CA THR A 167 -5.78 -5.86 -5.86
C THR A 167 -5.38 -4.63 -6.68
N VAL A 168 -4.91 -4.80 -7.92
CA VAL A 168 -4.55 -3.69 -8.81
C VAL A 168 -5.75 -2.79 -9.07
N SER A 169 -6.91 -3.38 -9.41
CA SER A 169 -8.14 -2.62 -9.66
C SER A 169 -8.63 -1.88 -8.40
N SER A 170 -8.58 -2.54 -7.23
CA SER A 170 -8.95 -1.93 -5.95
C SER A 170 -8.04 -0.76 -5.58
N LEU A 171 -6.72 -0.89 -5.82
CA LEU A 171 -5.77 0.20 -5.61
C LEU A 171 -6.03 1.38 -6.55
N ILE A 172 -6.31 1.13 -7.83
CA ILE A 172 -6.64 2.19 -8.79
C ILE A 172 -7.92 2.91 -8.37
N GLN A 173 -8.95 2.18 -7.95
CA GLN A 173 -10.19 2.78 -7.44
C GLN A 173 -9.91 3.64 -6.22
N LEU A 174 -9.16 3.15 -5.23
CA LEU A 174 -8.80 3.88 -4.02
C LEU A 174 -8.02 5.17 -4.34
N ILE A 175 -7.08 5.10 -5.30
CA ILE A 175 -6.30 6.25 -5.76
C ILE A 175 -7.21 7.28 -6.45
N ASN A 176 -8.20 6.85 -7.23
CA ASN A 176 -9.15 7.76 -7.89
C ASN A 176 -10.04 8.49 -6.88
N GLU A 177 -10.52 7.79 -5.86
CA GLU A 177 -11.47 8.30 -4.86
C GLU A 177 -10.80 9.13 -3.76
N SER A 178 -9.47 9.07 -3.64
CA SER A 178 -8.73 9.70 -2.54
C SER A 178 -7.95 10.93 -3.02
N GLU A 179 -7.67 11.85 -2.08
CA GLU A 179 -6.80 13.00 -2.33
C GLU A 179 -5.39 12.55 -2.73
N LYS A 180 -4.88 13.02 -3.86
CA LYS A 180 -3.61 12.57 -4.47
C LYS A 180 -2.38 12.85 -3.59
N SER A 181 -2.42 13.89 -2.77
CA SER A 181 -1.36 14.25 -1.82
C SER A 181 -1.37 13.41 -0.53
N SER A 182 -2.43 12.62 -0.29
CA SER A 182 -2.62 11.86 0.94
C SER A 182 -1.60 10.73 1.11
N LYS A 183 -1.32 10.39 2.38
CA LYS A 183 -0.46 9.25 2.72
C LYS A 183 -1.02 7.92 2.23
N LEU A 184 -2.35 7.81 2.18
CA LEU A 184 -3.04 6.62 1.68
C LEU A 184 -2.71 6.39 0.19
N VAL A 185 -2.83 7.43 -0.63
CA VAL A 185 -2.47 7.36 -2.06
C VAL A 185 -0.98 7.10 -2.25
N GLU A 186 -0.10 7.74 -1.47
CA GLU A 186 1.34 7.48 -1.54
C GLU A 186 1.67 6.01 -1.28
N LYS A 187 1.09 5.38 -0.26
CA LYS A 187 1.32 3.97 0.05
C LYS A 187 0.69 3.03 -0.98
N SER A 188 -0.49 3.39 -1.48
CA SER A 188 -1.16 2.64 -2.57
C SER A 188 -0.33 2.65 -3.85
N MET A 189 0.24 3.80 -4.22
CA MET A 189 1.17 3.93 -5.35
C MET A 189 2.45 3.10 -5.14
N GLY A 190 3.01 3.08 -3.92
CA GLY A 190 4.18 2.27 -3.60
C GLY A 190 3.91 0.76 -3.75
N LEU A 191 2.74 0.29 -3.32
CA LEU A 191 2.33 -1.10 -3.52
C LEU A 191 2.11 -1.38 -5.02
N LEU A 192 1.46 -0.48 -5.74
CA LEU A 192 1.23 -0.62 -7.18
C LEU A 192 2.55 -0.67 -7.96
N ASP A 193 3.51 0.22 -7.67
CA ASP A 193 4.86 0.22 -8.27
C ASP A 193 5.57 -1.12 -8.04
N HIS A 194 5.46 -1.67 -6.84
CA HIS A 194 6.06 -2.97 -6.52
C HIS A 194 5.43 -4.12 -7.30
N ILE A 195 4.10 -4.16 -7.41
CA ILE A 195 3.36 -5.18 -8.17
C ILE A 195 3.70 -5.08 -9.66
N VAL A 196 3.66 -3.88 -10.23
CA VAL A 196 3.92 -3.59 -11.65
C VAL A 196 5.35 -3.98 -12.04
N SER A 197 6.31 -3.67 -11.18
CA SER A 197 7.73 -4.01 -11.41
C SER A 197 8.00 -5.52 -11.31
N SER A 198 7.09 -6.28 -10.70
CA SER A 198 7.26 -7.72 -10.42
C SER A 198 6.36 -8.63 -11.27
N SER A 199 5.40 -8.08 -12.02
CA SER A 199 4.39 -8.86 -12.75
C SER A 199 3.93 -8.20 -14.04
N GLU A 200 4.06 -8.91 -15.18
CA GLU A 200 3.49 -8.47 -16.46
C GLU A 200 1.95 -8.33 -16.43
N ILE A 201 1.27 -9.19 -15.68
CA ILE A 201 -0.19 -9.13 -15.54
C ILE A 201 -0.55 -7.87 -14.76
N GLY A 202 0.12 -7.62 -13.63
CA GLY A 202 -0.07 -6.40 -12.85
C GLY A 202 0.21 -5.13 -13.65
N LEU A 203 1.22 -5.15 -14.52
CA LEU A 203 1.52 -4.06 -15.44
C LEU A 203 0.38 -3.82 -16.44
N LYS A 204 -0.18 -4.86 -17.05
CA LYS A 204 -1.29 -4.74 -18.01
C LYS A 204 -2.57 -4.24 -17.34
N GLU A 205 -2.87 -4.72 -16.14
CA GLU A 205 -4.02 -4.26 -15.36
C GLU A 205 -3.89 -2.79 -14.92
N SER A 206 -2.69 -2.35 -14.54
CA SER A 206 -2.45 -0.97 -14.12
C SER A 206 -2.68 0.06 -15.22
N ALA A 207 -2.62 -0.35 -16.49
CA ALA A 207 -2.90 0.52 -17.62
C ALA A 207 -4.34 1.07 -17.65
N ILE A 208 -5.28 0.45 -16.94
CA ILE A 208 -6.64 0.96 -16.75
C ILE A 208 -6.61 2.27 -15.93
N GLY A 209 -5.62 2.43 -15.06
CA GLY A 209 -5.43 3.58 -14.18
C GLY A 209 -4.59 4.72 -14.77
N ILE A 210 -4.30 4.78 -16.07
CA ILE A 210 -3.43 5.82 -16.67
C ILE A 210 -3.86 7.23 -16.25
N ARG A 211 -5.16 7.53 -16.25
CA ARG A 211 -5.68 8.82 -15.79
C ARG A 211 -5.30 9.12 -14.34
N ALA A 212 -5.54 8.19 -13.41
CA ALA A 212 -5.20 8.35 -12.00
C ALA A 212 -3.68 8.54 -11.80
N LEU A 213 -2.87 7.86 -12.61
CA LEU A 213 -1.41 8.00 -12.59
C LEU A 213 -0.97 9.38 -13.08
N VAL A 214 -1.60 9.93 -14.13
CA VAL A 214 -1.32 11.28 -14.62
C VAL A 214 -1.72 12.32 -13.58
N GLU A 215 -2.92 12.25 -13.01
CA GLU A 215 -3.35 13.10 -11.90
C GLU A 215 -2.39 13.03 -10.70
N ALA A 216 -1.86 11.83 -10.40
CA ALA A 216 -0.88 11.67 -9.32
C ALA A 216 0.51 12.26 -9.64
N VAL A 217 0.89 12.35 -10.92
CA VAL A 217 2.10 13.08 -11.35
C VAL A 217 1.93 14.59 -11.14
N GLU A 218 0.73 15.13 -11.28
CA GLU A 218 0.45 16.57 -11.11
C GLU A 218 0.28 16.95 -9.63
N ASP A 219 -0.57 16.23 -8.89
CA ASP A 219 -1.04 16.63 -7.56
C ASP A 219 -0.51 15.79 -6.41
N GLY A 220 0.24 14.71 -6.69
CA GLY A 220 0.74 13.81 -5.68
C GLY A 220 1.87 14.39 -4.82
N SER A 221 2.16 13.72 -3.68
CA SER A 221 3.38 13.97 -2.91
C SER A 221 4.63 13.68 -3.76
N LYS A 222 5.80 14.17 -3.35
CA LYS A 222 7.08 13.91 -4.08
C LYS A 222 7.32 12.42 -4.33
N THR A 223 7.03 11.59 -3.34
CA THR A 223 7.18 10.14 -3.43
C THR A 223 6.10 9.53 -4.33
N CYS A 224 4.85 10.00 -4.21
CA CYS A 224 3.74 9.58 -5.06
C CYS A 224 4.03 9.88 -6.54
N LYS A 225 4.49 11.08 -6.87
CA LYS A 225 4.92 11.48 -8.22
C LYS A 225 6.02 10.57 -8.78
N GLU A 226 6.99 10.18 -7.94
CA GLU A 226 8.06 9.28 -8.34
C GLU A 226 7.53 7.89 -8.73
N TYR A 227 6.64 7.30 -7.93
CA TYR A 227 6.00 6.04 -8.25
C TYR A 227 5.13 6.14 -9.52
N ALA A 228 4.28 7.16 -9.59
CA ALA A 228 3.36 7.35 -10.71
C ALA A 228 4.08 7.46 -12.06
N VAL A 229 5.14 8.27 -12.14
CA VAL A 229 5.94 8.39 -13.38
C VAL A 229 6.70 7.11 -13.70
N GLY A 230 7.15 6.36 -12.68
CA GLY A 230 7.79 5.06 -12.86
C GLY A 230 6.84 4.03 -13.49
N ILE A 231 5.61 3.95 -12.97
CA ILE A 231 4.56 3.06 -13.49
C ILE A 231 4.17 3.45 -14.93
N LEU A 232 3.94 4.75 -15.20
CA LEU A 232 3.65 5.25 -16.54
C LEU A 232 4.75 4.92 -17.56
N LEU A 233 6.01 5.02 -17.14
CA LEU A 233 7.16 4.64 -17.96
C LEU A 233 7.11 3.14 -18.31
N LEU A 234 6.94 2.26 -17.33
CA LEU A 234 6.84 0.81 -17.54
C LEU A 234 5.66 0.44 -18.44
N ILE A 235 4.49 1.07 -18.25
CA ILE A 235 3.32 0.89 -19.12
C ILE A 235 3.67 1.28 -20.56
N CYS A 236 4.29 2.45 -20.77
CA CYS A 236 4.65 2.92 -22.11
C CYS A 236 5.72 2.05 -22.77
N GLU A 237 6.71 1.56 -22.00
CA GLU A 237 7.76 0.65 -22.48
C GLU A 237 7.20 -0.70 -22.89
N SER A 238 6.19 -1.22 -22.19
CA SER A 238 5.57 -2.51 -22.50
C SER A 238 4.86 -2.54 -23.85
N SER A 239 4.26 -1.44 -24.27
CA SER A 239 3.66 -1.26 -25.60
C SER A 239 3.46 0.22 -25.93
N ARG A 240 4.49 0.83 -26.50
CA ARG A 240 4.48 2.25 -26.87
C ARG A 240 3.34 2.61 -27.82
N GLU A 241 3.10 1.78 -28.83
CA GLU A 241 2.05 2.04 -29.83
C GLU A 241 0.66 2.12 -29.21
N ARG A 242 0.40 1.27 -28.21
CA ARG A 242 -0.88 1.20 -27.53
C ARG A 242 -1.06 2.33 -26.52
N TYR A 243 -0.07 2.57 -25.67
CA TYR A 243 -0.25 3.40 -24.47
C TYR A 243 0.17 4.86 -24.67
N ARG A 244 1.05 5.17 -25.64
CA ARG A 244 1.47 6.53 -25.93
C ARG A 244 0.29 7.48 -26.13
N GLY A 245 -0.64 7.12 -27.03
CA GLY A 245 -1.81 7.95 -27.31
C GLY A 245 -2.76 8.11 -26.12
N MET A 246 -2.84 7.09 -25.24
CA MET A 246 -3.64 7.16 -24.02
C MET A 246 -3.04 8.16 -23.03
N ILE A 247 -1.73 8.06 -22.76
CA ILE A 247 -1.01 8.95 -21.83
C ILE A 247 -1.06 10.41 -22.31
N LEU A 248 -0.91 10.64 -23.63
CA LEU A 248 -1.00 11.99 -24.20
C LEU A 248 -2.40 12.61 -24.09
N ARG A 249 -3.46 11.81 -24.27
CA ARG A 249 -4.85 12.27 -24.13
C ARG A 249 -5.20 12.70 -22.72
N GLU A 250 -4.60 12.06 -21.71
CA GLU A 250 -4.79 12.44 -20.30
C GLU A 250 -3.97 13.69 -19.91
N GLY A 251 -3.24 14.32 -20.86
CA GLY A 251 -2.54 15.57 -20.60
C GLY A 251 -1.24 15.48 -19.82
N ALA A 252 -0.55 14.33 -19.82
CA ALA A 252 0.62 14.07 -18.97
C ALA A 252 1.82 15.02 -19.20
N ILE A 253 1.92 15.73 -20.34
CA ILE A 253 3.12 16.49 -20.72
C ILE A 253 3.50 17.58 -19.72
N PRO A 254 2.60 18.49 -19.26
CA PRO A 254 2.97 19.55 -18.31
C PRO A 254 3.54 19.01 -17.01
N GLY A 255 2.86 18.03 -16.40
CA GLY A 255 3.32 17.39 -15.16
C GLY A 255 4.68 16.69 -15.31
N LEU A 256 4.91 16.00 -16.45
CA LEU A 256 6.19 15.35 -16.75
C LEU A 256 7.32 16.36 -16.95
N LEU A 257 7.08 17.48 -17.63
CA LEU A 257 8.07 18.56 -17.80
C LEU A 257 8.45 19.14 -16.45
N GLN A 258 7.47 19.51 -15.62
CA GLN A 258 7.70 20.01 -14.27
C GLN A 258 8.53 19.00 -13.46
N LEU A 259 8.14 17.73 -13.49
CA LEU A 259 8.80 16.66 -12.73
C LEU A 259 10.25 16.39 -13.23
N SER A 260 10.53 16.66 -14.52
CA SER A 260 11.88 16.52 -15.08
C SER A 260 12.88 17.52 -14.52
N ILE A 261 12.41 18.61 -13.89
CA ILE A 261 13.20 19.71 -13.36
C ILE A 261 13.28 19.70 -11.84
N ASP A 262 12.15 19.59 -11.15
CA ASP A 262 12.07 19.73 -9.70
C ASP A 262 11.79 18.41 -8.95
N GLY A 263 11.60 17.31 -9.68
CA GLY A 263 11.40 15.98 -9.10
C GLY A 263 12.61 15.44 -8.34
N THR A 264 12.41 14.30 -7.67
CA THR A 264 13.49 13.48 -7.12
C THR A 264 14.44 13.01 -8.24
N HIS A 265 15.64 12.58 -7.92
CA HIS A 265 16.58 12.10 -8.94
C HIS A 265 16.00 10.94 -9.79
N ARG A 266 15.25 10.02 -9.15
CA ARG A 266 14.58 8.90 -9.85
C ARG A 266 13.43 9.42 -10.70
N ALA A 267 12.59 10.30 -10.17
CA ALA A 267 11.49 10.90 -10.90
C ALA A 267 11.94 11.69 -12.12
N LYS A 268 12.99 12.53 -12.01
CA LYS A 268 13.58 13.26 -13.13
C LYS A 268 14.02 12.33 -14.26
N ARG A 269 14.70 11.23 -13.92
CA ARG A 269 15.16 10.24 -14.90
C ARG A 269 13.98 9.58 -15.60
N SER A 270 12.98 9.09 -14.84
CA SER A 270 11.80 8.45 -15.41
C SER A 270 10.97 9.40 -16.27
N ALA A 271 10.78 10.65 -15.82
CA ALA A 271 10.07 11.67 -16.59
C ALA A 271 10.77 11.97 -17.93
N LYS A 272 12.08 12.17 -17.93
CA LYS A 272 12.87 12.38 -19.18
C LYS A 272 12.77 11.16 -20.12
N SER A 273 12.84 9.94 -19.59
CA SER A 273 12.70 8.72 -20.39
C SER A 273 11.31 8.59 -20.97
N LEU A 274 10.25 8.84 -20.18
CA LEU A 274 8.88 8.79 -20.65
C LEU A 274 8.60 9.87 -21.71
N LEU A 275 9.06 11.12 -21.50
CA LEU A 275 8.94 12.19 -22.50
C LEU A 275 9.59 11.80 -23.83
N ARG A 276 10.75 11.12 -23.82
CA ARG A 276 11.39 10.59 -25.05
C ARG A 276 10.53 9.54 -25.75
N LEU A 277 9.88 8.65 -25.00
CA LEU A 277 8.96 7.66 -25.56
C LEU A 277 7.68 8.27 -26.11
N LEU A 278 7.23 9.39 -25.54
CA LEU A 278 6.03 10.10 -25.98
C LEU A 278 6.28 10.95 -27.24
N ARG A 279 7.54 11.27 -27.60
CA ARG A 279 7.90 11.94 -28.86
C ARG A 279 7.49 11.10 -30.06
N ASP A 280 7.05 11.76 -31.13
CA ASP A 280 6.74 11.08 -32.38
C ASP A 280 8.00 10.96 -33.23
N CYS A 281 8.41 9.74 -33.55
CA CYS A 281 9.54 9.48 -34.45
C CYS A 281 9.12 9.24 -35.90
N LYS A 282 7.81 9.35 -36.22
CA LYS A 282 7.27 9.17 -37.58
C LYS A 282 6.50 10.41 -38.00
N LYS A 283 6.84 10.96 -39.18
CA LYS A 283 6.12 12.00 -39.88
C LYS A 283 4.67 11.56 -40.15
N VAL A 284 3.69 12.03 -39.37
CA VAL A 284 2.27 11.79 -39.61
C VAL A 284 1.43 13.05 -39.36
N CYS A 285 0.62 13.39 -40.31
CA CYS A 285 -0.50 14.31 -40.39
C CYS A 285 -0.42 15.73 -39.78
N ARG A 286 -0.74 16.71 -40.62
CA ARG A 286 -0.67 18.18 -40.44
C ARG A 286 -1.36 18.77 -39.19
N SER A 287 -2.34 18.11 -38.57
CA SER A 287 -3.07 18.67 -37.42
C SER A 287 -2.42 18.41 -36.04
N GLU A 288 -1.59 17.36 -35.92
CA GLU A 288 -0.81 17.09 -34.69
C GLU A 288 0.58 17.75 -34.72
N MET A 289 0.94 18.38 -35.85
CA MET A 289 2.27 18.95 -36.07
C MET A 289 2.61 20.09 -35.10
N SER A 290 1.61 20.88 -34.67
CA SER A 290 1.82 22.03 -33.79
C SER A 290 2.29 21.61 -32.38
N LYS A 291 1.62 20.61 -31.78
CA LYS A 291 1.97 20.12 -30.43
C LYS A 291 3.30 19.37 -30.41
N ASN A 292 3.59 18.60 -31.45
CA ASN A 292 4.84 17.85 -31.56
C ASN A 292 6.04 18.77 -31.81
N VAL A 293 5.91 19.86 -32.58
CA VAL A 293 7.00 20.83 -32.80
C VAL A 293 7.35 21.54 -31.49
N VAL A 294 6.37 21.99 -30.72
CA VAL A 294 6.59 22.62 -29.41
C VAL A 294 7.24 21.65 -28.43
N LEU A 295 6.81 20.38 -28.41
CA LEU A 295 7.42 19.34 -27.58
C LEU A 295 8.89 19.08 -27.98
N GLU A 296 9.18 19.05 -29.27
CA GLU A 296 10.56 18.89 -29.79
C GLU A 296 11.48 20.04 -29.38
N GLU A 297 11.00 21.29 -29.46
CA GLU A 297 11.74 22.47 -29.02
C GLU A 297 12.03 22.42 -27.52
N VAL A 298 11.01 22.13 -26.71
CA VAL A 298 11.11 22.03 -25.25
C VAL A 298 12.10 20.94 -24.83
N MET A 299 11.99 19.75 -25.43
CA MET A 299 12.92 18.66 -25.16
C MET A 299 14.36 18.99 -25.60
N GLY A 300 14.53 19.68 -26.73
CA GLY A 300 15.82 20.13 -27.20
C GLY A 300 16.50 21.15 -26.27
N GLU A 301 15.71 21.98 -25.57
CA GLU A 301 16.23 22.90 -24.56
C GLU A 301 16.59 22.19 -23.25
N ILE A 302 15.79 21.23 -22.81
CA ILE A 302 16.09 20.39 -21.62
C ILE A 302 17.36 19.56 -21.83
N ASP A 303 17.52 18.96 -23.01
CA ASP A 303 18.72 18.17 -23.34
C ASP A 303 20.01 19.03 -23.46
N ARG A 304 19.87 20.33 -23.79
CA ARG A 304 20.97 21.32 -23.79
C ARG A 304 21.33 21.90 -22.43
N GLY A 305 20.63 21.47 -21.37
CA GLY A 305 20.92 21.88 -19.99
C GLY A 305 20.32 23.23 -19.57
N GLY A 306 19.41 23.79 -20.35
CA GLY A 306 18.67 25.01 -20.04
C GLY A 306 17.54 24.74 -19.03
N THR A 307 17.86 24.77 -17.73
CA THR A 307 16.93 24.41 -16.64
C THR A 307 16.58 25.58 -15.74
N GLU A 308 16.38 26.77 -16.25
CA GLU A 308 15.81 27.86 -15.47
C GLU A 308 14.31 27.68 -15.34
N VAL A 309 13.78 27.70 -14.10
CA VAL A 309 12.36 27.50 -13.75
C VAL A 309 11.43 28.40 -14.57
N GLY A 310 11.84 29.66 -14.83
CA GLY A 310 11.07 30.61 -15.63
C GLY A 310 10.90 30.26 -17.12
N THR A 311 11.79 29.43 -17.66
CA THR A 311 11.71 28.95 -19.06
C THR A 311 10.64 27.88 -19.20
N VAL A 312 10.51 27.01 -18.21
CA VAL A 312 9.52 25.89 -18.19
C VAL A 312 8.11 26.38 -17.99
N GLU A 313 7.89 27.38 -17.13
CA GLU A 313 6.57 28.00 -16.97
C GLU A 313 6.07 28.61 -18.29
N LYS A 314 6.95 29.28 -19.06
CA LYS A 314 6.63 29.79 -20.37
C LYS A 314 6.32 28.68 -21.40
N MET A 315 7.00 27.53 -21.28
CA MET A 315 6.78 26.36 -22.16
C MET A 315 5.46 25.65 -21.84
N ILE A 316 5.13 25.49 -20.56
CA ILE A 316 3.83 24.95 -20.12
C ILE A 316 2.70 25.87 -20.57
N ALA A 317 2.83 27.19 -20.44
CA ALA A 317 1.85 28.16 -20.91
C ALA A 317 1.64 28.08 -22.44
N ARG A 318 2.70 27.84 -23.22
CA ARG A 318 2.59 27.62 -24.68
C ARG A 318 1.87 26.32 -25.02
N LEU A 319 2.11 25.22 -24.29
CA LEU A 319 1.43 23.94 -24.51
C LEU A 319 -0.06 24.00 -24.17
N ASN A 320 -0.44 24.78 -23.16
CA ASN A 320 -1.84 24.97 -22.76
C ASN A 320 -2.62 25.95 -23.67
N SER A 321 -1.93 26.69 -24.53
CA SER A 321 -2.56 27.64 -25.47
C SER A 321 -2.82 27.05 -26.86
N ILE A 322 -2.49 25.79 -27.08
CA ILE A 322 -2.70 25.01 -28.30
C ILE A 322 -3.72 23.89 -28.04
#